data_a692f9a5ae890e00830859e4fbc8799e
#
_entry.id   a692f9a5ae890e00830859e4fbc8799e
#
_cell.length_a   1.000
_cell.length_b   1.000
_cell.length_c   1.000
_cell.angle_alpha   90.00
_cell.angle_beta   90.00
_cell.angle_gamma   90.00
#
_symmetry.space_group_name_H-M   'P 1'
#
loop_
_entity.id
_entity.type
_entity.pdbx_description
1 polymer ?
#
loop_
_entity_poly.entity_id
_entity_poly.type
_entity_poly.pdbx_seq_one_letter_code
_entity_poly.pdbx_strand_id
1 'polypeptide(L)'
;VDRREEERDFIRDHLGPLFRQNNVKTLIWCWDHNWNKLEFPRAILSDPQAAQYVDGTGFHLYEGKVEAQSTFKAEFPDKHVYFTEGSVFRSNGAIRLAQILRHWSRSYSGWVIMLDEHQKPNRGPHGASATCIELLDDGSVRYNFDYYMQGQFMKFIQRDAMRVESSLPDMRTFGNVAFLNPDGRVVLVVANSARDPQPFAVKCGKKMFKTELPAGSVATYMWRPDN
;
A
#
# COMPACT_ATOMS: atom_id res chain seq x y z
N VAL A 1 18.72 16.87 17.91
CA VAL A 1 19.29 15.52 17.87
C VAL A 1 18.77 14.83 16.61
N ASP A 2 19.66 14.24 15.84
CA ASP A 2 19.28 13.51 14.64
C ASP A 2 18.81 12.10 15.01
N ARG A 3 17.51 11.89 15.05
CA ARG A 3 16.89 10.62 15.48
C ARG A 3 17.24 9.41 14.57
N ARG A 4 17.82 9.65 13.39
CA ARG A 4 18.24 8.56 12.47
C ARG A 4 19.34 7.71 13.11
N GLU A 5 20.29 8.35 13.76
CA GLU A 5 21.38 7.66 14.43
C GLU A 5 20.91 6.95 15.69
N GLU A 6 19.98 7.55 16.44
CA GLU A 6 19.37 6.90 17.60
C GLU A 6 18.62 5.63 17.23
N GLU A 7 17.80 5.66 16.17
CA GLU A 7 17.07 4.49 15.69
C GLU A 7 18.04 3.42 15.16
N ARG A 8 19.06 3.81 14.37
CA ARG A 8 20.11 2.90 13.89
C ARG A 8 20.80 2.19 15.06
N ASP A 9 21.25 2.94 16.04
CA ASP A 9 22.01 2.41 17.16
C ASP A 9 21.13 1.53 18.06
N PHE A 10 19.87 1.91 18.26
CA PHE A 10 18.89 1.09 18.97
C PHE A 10 18.64 -0.26 18.27
N ILE A 11 18.47 -0.25 16.95
CA ILE A 11 18.29 -1.49 16.17
C ILE A 11 19.55 -2.35 16.24
N ARG A 12 20.72 -1.74 16.05
CA ARG A 12 22.01 -2.44 16.02
C ARG A 12 22.39 -3.07 17.35
N ASP A 13 22.29 -2.30 18.42
CA ASP A 13 22.89 -2.64 19.70
C ASP A 13 21.90 -3.28 20.68
N HIS A 14 20.60 -3.12 20.48
CA HIS A 14 19.57 -3.58 21.40
C HIS A 14 18.50 -4.44 20.73
N LEU A 15 17.65 -3.89 19.87
CA LEU A 15 16.46 -4.55 19.37
C LEU A 15 16.80 -5.79 18.52
N GLY A 16 17.70 -5.63 17.56
CA GLY A 16 18.10 -6.71 16.65
C GLY A 16 18.75 -7.89 17.38
N PRO A 17 19.77 -7.66 18.23
CA PRO A 17 20.37 -8.73 19.05
C PRO A 17 19.35 -9.41 19.95
N LEU A 18 18.45 -8.66 20.62
CA LEU A 18 17.43 -9.21 21.50
C LEU A 18 16.46 -10.13 20.75
N PHE A 19 15.98 -9.71 19.56
CA PHE A 19 15.10 -10.51 18.71
C PHE A 19 15.80 -11.80 18.26
N ARG A 20 17.05 -11.70 17.85
CA ARG A 20 17.86 -12.86 17.44
C ARG A 20 18.05 -13.85 18.60
N GLN A 21 18.47 -13.35 19.78
CA GLN A 21 18.71 -14.15 20.97
C GLN A 21 17.45 -14.92 21.44
N ASN A 22 16.28 -14.27 21.34
CA ASN A 22 15.01 -14.86 21.76
C ASN A 22 14.23 -15.53 20.61
N ASN A 23 14.85 -15.70 19.43
CA ASN A 23 14.22 -16.31 18.26
C ASN A 23 12.87 -15.65 17.85
N VAL A 24 12.75 -14.34 18.08
CA VAL A 24 11.56 -13.56 17.67
C VAL A 24 11.53 -13.46 16.15
N LYS A 25 10.41 -13.80 15.55
CA LYS A 25 10.23 -13.80 14.08
C LYS A 25 9.58 -12.55 13.53
N THR A 26 9.24 -11.59 14.37
CA THR A 26 8.70 -10.30 13.95
C THR A 26 9.73 -9.54 13.12
N LEU A 27 9.29 -9.02 11.97
CA LEU A 27 10.13 -8.23 11.09
C LEU A 27 10.32 -6.82 11.67
N ILE A 28 11.50 -6.27 11.52
CA ILE A 28 11.82 -4.89 11.90
C ILE A 28 11.76 -4.03 10.64
N TRP A 29 10.91 -3.00 10.65
CA TRP A 29 10.83 -1.97 9.64
C TRP A 29 11.33 -0.67 10.23
N CYS A 30 12.21 0.03 9.53
CA CYS A 30 12.75 1.31 9.97
C CYS A 30 11.97 2.48 9.36
N TRP A 31 12.17 3.68 9.88
CA TRP A 31 11.62 4.96 9.47
C TRP A 31 10.16 5.15 9.89
N ASP A 32 9.21 4.58 9.20
CA ASP A 32 7.77 4.71 9.47
C ASP A 32 7.23 6.15 9.35
N HIS A 33 7.51 6.82 8.22
CA HIS A 33 7.05 8.18 7.94
C HIS A 33 7.07 8.53 6.44
N ASN A 34 6.96 9.82 6.11
CA ASN A 34 6.74 10.35 4.77
C ASN A 34 7.82 10.04 3.73
N TRP A 35 7.44 10.07 2.47
CA TRP A 35 8.31 9.79 1.32
C TRP A 35 9.45 10.81 1.12
N ASN A 36 9.34 12.02 1.69
CA ASN A 36 10.30 13.11 1.47
C ASN A 36 11.62 12.99 2.27
N LYS A 37 11.82 11.93 3.06
CA LYS A 37 12.93 11.78 4.00
C LYS A 37 13.71 10.48 3.80
N LEU A 38 14.09 10.16 2.54
CA LEU A 38 14.87 8.94 2.24
C LEU A 38 16.23 8.88 2.94
N GLU A 39 16.77 10.03 3.34
CA GLU A 39 18.01 10.08 4.13
C GLU A 39 17.89 9.34 5.46
N PHE A 40 16.66 9.17 5.99
CA PHE A 40 16.45 8.46 7.25
C PHE A 40 16.70 6.95 7.11
N PRO A 41 15.98 6.20 6.28
CA PRO A 41 16.26 4.78 6.08
C PRO A 41 17.65 4.53 5.48
N ARG A 42 18.21 5.45 4.67
CA ARG A 42 19.58 5.37 4.17
C ARG A 42 20.60 5.34 5.31
N ALA A 43 20.47 6.23 6.30
CA ALA A 43 21.38 6.29 7.45
C ALA A 43 21.41 4.98 8.24
N ILE A 44 20.24 4.34 8.39
CA ILE A 44 20.10 3.07 9.12
C ILE A 44 20.67 1.91 8.29
N LEU A 45 20.30 1.82 7.01
CA LEU A 45 20.65 0.69 6.16
C LEU A 45 22.07 0.75 5.59
N SER A 46 22.73 1.93 5.64
CA SER A 46 24.14 2.06 5.29
C SER A 46 25.09 1.50 6.37
N ASP A 47 24.58 1.24 7.58
CA ASP A 47 25.31 0.50 8.61
C ASP A 47 25.02 -1.01 8.46
N PRO A 48 25.98 -1.85 8.01
CA PRO A 48 25.73 -3.28 7.81
C PRO A 48 25.34 -4.01 9.11
N GLN A 49 25.76 -3.50 10.27
CA GLN A 49 25.46 -4.10 11.56
C GLN A 49 24.00 -3.85 11.97
N ALA A 50 23.42 -2.70 11.61
CA ALA A 50 22.00 -2.43 11.77
C ALA A 50 21.17 -3.10 10.67
N ALA A 51 21.60 -2.96 9.40
CA ALA A 51 20.89 -3.44 8.23
C ALA A 51 20.59 -4.95 8.24
N GLN A 52 21.45 -5.77 8.87
CA GLN A 52 21.23 -7.21 8.99
C GLN A 52 19.96 -7.59 9.78
N TYR A 53 19.42 -6.69 10.58
CA TYR A 53 18.22 -6.90 11.39
C TYR A 53 16.96 -6.29 10.76
N VAL A 54 17.12 -5.38 9.81
CA VAL A 54 16.01 -4.65 9.18
C VAL A 54 15.55 -5.37 7.93
N ASP A 55 14.25 -5.66 7.87
CA ASP A 55 13.61 -6.27 6.69
C ASP A 55 13.30 -5.23 5.60
N GLY A 56 12.90 -4.04 6.00
CA GLY A 56 12.54 -2.97 5.07
C GLY A 56 12.20 -1.66 5.76
N THR A 57 11.55 -0.77 5.01
CA THR A 57 11.14 0.56 5.49
C THR A 57 9.64 0.77 5.34
N GLY A 58 9.04 1.47 6.32
CA GLY A 58 7.66 1.94 6.30
C GLY A 58 7.54 3.34 5.70
N PHE A 59 6.49 3.57 4.90
CA PHE A 59 6.22 4.87 4.30
C PHE A 59 4.80 5.35 4.59
N HIS A 60 4.67 6.68 4.73
CA HIS A 60 3.41 7.43 4.77
C HIS A 60 3.31 8.34 3.53
N LEU A 61 2.10 8.84 3.24
CA LEU A 61 1.81 9.61 2.01
C LEU A 61 1.65 11.12 2.21
N TYR A 62 1.88 11.65 3.41
CA TYR A 62 1.52 13.03 3.72
C TYR A 62 2.47 14.06 3.10
N GLU A 63 3.73 13.69 2.83
CA GLU A 63 4.71 14.53 2.15
C GLU A 63 5.60 13.72 1.22
N GLY A 64 6.04 14.37 0.14
CA GLY A 64 6.88 13.74 -0.87
C GLY A 64 6.07 13.09 -1.98
N LYS A 65 6.69 12.18 -2.71
CA LYS A 65 6.12 11.51 -3.87
C LYS A 65 6.36 10.01 -3.79
N VAL A 66 5.41 9.23 -4.29
CA VAL A 66 5.44 7.76 -4.25
C VAL A 66 6.66 7.13 -4.94
N GLU A 67 7.27 7.83 -5.89
CA GLU A 67 8.49 7.42 -6.60
C GLU A 67 9.66 7.20 -5.64
N ALA A 68 9.64 7.81 -4.45
CA ALA A 68 10.63 7.57 -3.40
C ALA A 68 10.74 6.08 -3.01
N GLN A 69 9.62 5.33 -3.05
CA GLN A 69 9.63 3.90 -2.82
C GLN A 69 10.47 3.15 -3.87
N SER A 70 10.38 3.53 -5.15
CA SER A 70 11.19 2.93 -6.20
C SER A 70 12.66 3.35 -6.10
N THR A 71 12.93 4.60 -5.71
CA THR A 71 14.29 5.07 -5.44
C THR A 71 14.93 4.25 -4.30
N PHE A 72 14.20 4.09 -3.19
CA PHE A 72 14.64 3.25 -2.08
C PHE A 72 14.91 1.80 -2.52
N LYS A 73 13.98 1.20 -3.28
CA LYS A 73 14.12 -0.19 -3.75
C LYS A 73 15.31 -0.39 -4.69
N ALA A 74 15.65 0.62 -5.50
CA ALA A 74 16.81 0.58 -6.37
C ALA A 74 18.13 0.67 -5.58
N GLU A 75 18.17 1.45 -4.49
CA GLU A 75 19.33 1.59 -3.61
C GLU A 75 19.53 0.36 -2.69
N PHE A 76 18.44 -0.24 -2.24
CA PHE A 76 18.46 -1.40 -1.33
C PHE A 76 17.62 -2.55 -1.91
N PRO A 77 18.11 -3.25 -2.94
CA PRO A 77 17.33 -4.25 -3.68
C PRO A 77 16.88 -5.44 -2.84
N ASP A 78 17.61 -5.77 -1.78
CA ASP A 78 17.28 -6.87 -0.85
C ASP A 78 16.31 -6.46 0.25
N LYS A 79 16.00 -5.15 0.37
CA LYS A 79 15.07 -4.64 1.38
C LYS A 79 13.67 -4.46 0.82
N HIS A 80 12.68 -4.56 1.70
CA HIS A 80 11.29 -4.44 1.33
C HIS A 80 10.74 -3.04 1.59
N VAL A 81 9.67 -2.73 0.88
CA VAL A 81 8.90 -1.49 1.02
C VAL A 81 7.55 -1.84 1.62
N TYR A 82 7.17 -1.11 2.65
CA TYR A 82 5.87 -1.21 3.30
C TYR A 82 5.18 0.15 3.29
N PHE A 83 3.88 0.15 3.14
CA PHE A 83 3.08 1.36 3.32
C PHE A 83 2.31 1.22 4.62
N THR A 84 2.69 1.99 5.62
CA THR A 84 2.31 1.80 7.01
C THR A 84 1.26 2.77 7.50
N GLU A 85 1.08 3.93 6.82
CA GLU A 85 0.01 4.87 7.17
C GLU A 85 -0.37 5.78 6.02
N GLY A 86 -1.68 5.98 5.85
CA GLY A 86 -2.23 7.00 4.98
C GLY A 86 -3.70 6.78 4.66
N SER A 87 -4.34 7.87 4.23
CA SER A 87 -5.75 7.86 3.86
C SER A 87 -5.89 7.75 2.35
N VAL A 88 -6.35 6.59 1.87
CA VAL A 88 -6.76 6.40 0.47
C VAL A 88 -8.25 6.11 0.45
N PHE A 89 -9.03 7.07 -0.04
CA PHE A 89 -10.48 6.99 -0.04
C PHE A 89 -11.04 7.26 -1.44
N ARG A 90 -12.23 6.69 -1.69
CA ARG A 90 -12.95 6.78 -2.96
C ARG A 90 -12.14 6.18 -4.13
N SER A 91 -12.61 6.40 -5.35
CA SER A 91 -11.95 5.88 -6.56
C SER A 91 -10.57 6.49 -6.83
N ASN A 92 -10.34 7.77 -6.48
CA ASN A 92 -9.00 8.37 -6.54
C ASN A 92 -8.04 7.77 -5.50
N GLY A 93 -8.54 7.37 -4.34
CA GLY A 93 -7.78 6.61 -3.35
C GLY A 93 -7.37 5.23 -3.88
N ALA A 94 -8.25 4.54 -4.62
CA ALA A 94 -7.89 3.29 -5.28
C ALA A 94 -6.75 3.46 -6.30
N ILE A 95 -6.74 4.57 -7.06
CA ILE A 95 -5.63 4.90 -7.95
C ILE A 95 -4.34 5.13 -7.15
N ARG A 96 -4.41 5.84 -6.04
CA ARG A 96 -3.27 6.06 -5.15
C ARG A 96 -2.75 4.74 -4.57
N LEU A 97 -3.64 3.84 -4.14
CA LEU A 97 -3.25 2.52 -3.66
C LEU A 97 -2.59 1.69 -4.78
N ALA A 98 -3.13 1.73 -6.00
CA ALA A 98 -2.48 1.10 -7.14
C ALA A 98 -1.07 1.67 -7.40
N GLN A 99 -0.87 2.99 -7.30
CA GLN A 99 0.46 3.62 -7.39
C GLN A 99 1.41 3.11 -6.30
N ILE A 100 0.98 3.09 -5.04
CA ILE A 100 1.76 2.59 -3.90
C ILE A 100 2.23 1.16 -4.15
N LEU A 101 1.33 0.28 -4.60
CA LEU A 101 1.66 -1.11 -4.91
C LEU A 101 2.57 -1.25 -6.14
N ARG A 102 2.40 -0.40 -7.17
CA ARG A 102 3.29 -0.36 -8.35
C ARG A 102 4.70 0.09 -7.99
N HIS A 103 4.84 0.90 -6.94
CA HIS A 103 6.12 1.35 -6.40
C HIS A 103 6.64 0.44 -5.26
N TRP A 104 6.44 -0.87 -5.39
CA TRP A 104 7.07 -1.93 -4.60
C TRP A 104 6.49 -2.17 -3.21
N SER A 105 5.46 -1.46 -2.77
CA SER A 105 4.89 -1.75 -1.47
C SER A 105 4.28 -3.14 -1.39
N ARG A 106 4.61 -3.86 -0.31
CA ARG A 106 4.10 -5.21 0.00
C ARG A 106 2.87 -5.19 0.91
N SER A 107 2.58 -4.05 1.50
CA SER A 107 1.43 -3.87 2.38
C SER A 107 0.80 -2.50 2.20
N TYR A 108 -0.40 -2.36 2.71
CA TYR A 108 -1.09 -1.10 2.89
C TYR A 108 -1.79 -1.12 4.25
N SER A 109 -1.49 -0.14 5.09
CA SER A 109 -2.22 0.15 6.33
C SER A 109 -2.91 1.50 6.21
N GLY A 110 -4.24 1.47 6.30
CA GLY A 110 -5.05 2.68 6.14
C GLY A 110 -5.25 3.44 7.45
N TRP A 111 -5.27 4.76 7.39
CA TRP A 111 -5.65 5.64 8.48
C TRP A 111 -7.00 6.29 8.17
N VAL A 112 -8.14 5.90 8.79
CA VAL A 112 -8.34 4.81 9.74
C VAL A 112 -9.44 3.89 9.23
N ILE A 113 -9.49 2.65 9.73
CA ILE A 113 -10.44 1.66 9.24
C ILE A 113 -11.84 1.93 9.82
N MET A 114 -11.96 2.18 11.13
CA MET A 114 -13.24 2.28 11.81
C MET A 114 -13.23 3.37 12.87
N LEU A 115 -14.28 4.18 12.88
CA LEU A 115 -14.65 5.10 13.94
C LEU A 115 -16.17 5.06 14.12
N ASP A 116 -16.69 5.70 15.18
CA ASP A 116 -18.12 5.99 15.29
C ASP A 116 -18.52 7.18 14.39
N GLU A 117 -19.81 7.46 14.27
CA GLU A 117 -20.33 8.57 13.46
C GLU A 117 -19.93 9.96 13.98
N HIS A 118 -19.42 10.05 15.22
CA HIS A 118 -18.81 11.25 15.81
C HIS A 118 -17.28 11.27 15.68
N GLN A 119 -16.73 10.37 14.88
CA GLN A 119 -15.29 10.19 14.67
C GLN A 119 -14.51 9.82 15.95
N LYS A 120 -15.11 9.02 16.82
CA LYS A 120 -14.48 8.52 18.05
C LYS A 120 -14.13 7.02 17.95
N PRO A 121 -13.21 6.53 18.77
CA PRO A 121 -12.33 7.27 19.67
C PRO A 121 -11.21 8.00 18.88
N ASN A 122 -11.16 9.30 19.00
CA ASN A 122 -10.09 10.10 18.43
C ASN A 122 -9.76 11.22 19.42
N ARG A 123 -8.54 11.23 19.94
CA ARG A 123 -8.03 12.24 20.87
C ARG A 123 -7.08 13.23 20.23
N GLY A 124 -6.74 13.02 18.96
CA GLY A 124 -5.86 13.89 18.20
C GLY A 124 -6.55 15.18 17.74
N PRO A 125 -5.79 16.19 17.33
CA PRO A 125 -6.31 17.44 16.79
C PRO A 125 -6.93 17.27 15.39
N HIS A 126 -6.63 16.16 14.72
CA HIS A 126 -7.09 15.89 13.35
C HIS A 126 -7.99 14.66 13.35
N GLY A 127 -9.24 14.83 12.94
CA GLY A 127 -10.15 13.73 12.66
C GLY A 127 -9.74 12.96 11.41
N ALA A 128 -10.26 11.75 11.24
CA ALA A 128 -10.14 11.04 9.99
C ALA A 128 -11.01 11.72 8.92
N SER A 129 -10.50 11.87 7.71
CA SER A 129 -11.27 12.44 6.59
C SER A 129 -12.36 11.49 6.08
N ALA A 130 -12.22 10.19 6.31
CA ALA A 130 -13.20 9.14 6.06
C ALA A 130 -12.79 7.84 6.78
N THR A 131 -13.72 6.89 6.86
CA THR A 131 -13.51 5.55 7.41
C THR A 131 -14.07 4.50 6.47
N CYS A 132 -13.56 3.28 6.55
CA CYS A 132 -14.16 2.15 5.83
C CYS A 132 -15.46 1.71 6.49
N ILE A 133 -15.52 1.78 7.81
CA ILE A 133 -16.61 1.29 8.64
C ILE A 133 -16.95 2.38 9.67
N GLU A 134 -18.24 2.60 9.90
CA GLU A 134 -18.73 3.48 10.96
C GLU A 134 -19.66 2.73 11.89
N LEU A 135 -19.45 2.92 13.20
CA LEU A 135 -20.39 2.50 14.23
C LEU A 135 -21.41 3.62 14.45
N LEU A 136 -22.69 3.32 14.29
CA LEU A 136 -23.77 4.30 14.47
C LEU A 136 -24.27 4.29 15.92
N ASP A 137 -24.95 5.37 16.34
CA ASP A 137 -25.46 5.55 17.71
C ASP A 137 -26.50 4.48 18.11
N ASP A 138 -27.20 3.91 17.12
CA ASP A 138 -28.15 2.82 17.36
C ASP A 138 -27.47 1.44 17.52
N GLY A 139 -26.12 1.40 17.49
CA GLY A 139 -25.30 0.18 17.56
C GLY A 139 -25.19 -0.58 16.24
N SER A 140 -25.79 -0.10 15.17
CA SER A 140 -25.61 -0.68 13.84
C SER A 140 -24.27 -0.28 13.20
N VAL A 141 -23.88 -0.98 12.14
CA VAL A 141 -22.61 -0.75 11.44
C VAL A 141 -22.89 -0.36 9.99
N ARG A 142 -22.31 0.75 9.56
CA ARG A 142 -22.33 1.20 8.18
C ARG A 142 -21.01 0.88 7.46
N TYR A 143 -21.11 0.20 6.31
CA TYR A 143 -19.97 -0.05 5.43
C TYR A 143 -19.95 1.03 4.35
N ASN A 144 -18.90 1.86 4.37
CA ASN A 144 -18.71 2.93 3.40
C ASN A 144 -18.14 2.39 2.07
N PHE A 145 -18.14 3.21 1.02
CA PHE A 145 -17.55 2.87 -0.27
C PHE A 145 -16.12 2.30 -0.12
N ASP A 146 -15.35 2.84 0.79
CA ASP A 146 -13.94 2.51 1.01
C ASP A 146 -13.73 1.10 1.55
N TYR A 147 -14.69 0.55 2.27
CA TYR A 147 -14.69 -0.86 2.64
C TYR A 147 -14.71 -1.76 1.40
N TYR A 148 -15.63 -1.48 0.47
CA TYR A 148 -15.74 -2.25 -0.78
C TYR A 148 -14.58 -1.96 -1.73
N MET A 149 -14.11 -0.72 -1.78
CA MET A 149 -12.95 -0.32 -2.58
C MET A 149 -11.69 -1.07 -2.16
N GLN A 150 -11.39 -1.11 -0.87
CA GLN A 150 -10.26 -1.91 -0.35
C GLN A 150 -10.50 -3.40 -0.56
N GLY A 151 -11.73 -3.86 -0.46
CA GLY A 151 -12.15 -5.22 -0.79
C GLY A 151 -11.79 -5.64 -2.23
N GLN A 152 -11.77 -4.70 -3.20
CA GLN A 152 -11.32 -5.01 -4.57
C GLN A 152 -9.85 -5.43 -4.63
N PHE A 153 -9.03 -4.99 -3.69
CA PHE A 153 -7.64 -5.44 -3.54
C PHE A 153 -7.55 -6.67 -2.62
N MET A 154 -8.02 -6.54 -1.38
CA MET A 154 -7.77 -7.50 -0.30
C MET A 154 -8.43 -8.86 -0.52
N LYS A 155 -9.60 -8.91 -1.18
CA LYS A 155 -10.34 -10.15 -1.42
C LYS A 155 -9.72 -11.00 -2.53
N PHE A 156 -9.11 -10.37 -3.52
CA PHE A 156 -8.72 -11.03 -4.76
C PHE A 156 -7.21 -11.20 -4.92
N ILE A 157 -6.40 -10.30 -4.36
CA ILE A 157 -4.94 -10.42 -4.34
C ILE A 157 -4.58 -11.31 -3.14
N GLN A 158 -4.05 -12.50 -3.43
CA GLN A 158 -3.67 -13.45 -2.39
C GLN A 158 -2.34 -13.05 -1.72
N ARG A 159 -2.10 -13.57 -0.52
CA ARG A 159 -0.76 -13.52 0.07
C ARG A 159 0.23 -14.17 -0.91
N ASP A 160 1.43 -13.61 -0.99
CA ASP A 160 2.51 -14.03 -1.90
C ASP A 160 2.21 -13.85 -3.40
N ALA A 161 1.15 -13.10 -3.75
CA ALA A 161 0.94 -12.69 -5.13
C ALA A 161 2.10 -11.80 -5.60
N MET A 162 2.56 -12.04 -6.81
CA MET A 162 3.61 -11.24 -7.45
C MET A 162 3.00 -10.14 -8.31
N ARG A 163 3.41 -8.89 -8.09
CA ARG A 163 3.03 -7.81 -9.00
C ARG A 163 3.62 -8.08 -10.39
N VAL A 164 2.75 -8.06 -11.38
CA VAL A 164 3.16 -8.16 -12.79
C VAL A 164 3.01 -6.80 -13.47
N GLU A 165 3.77 -6.60 -14.54
CA GLU A 165 3.70 -5.36 -15.29
C GLU A 165 2.34 -5.22 -15.96
N SER A 166 1.78 -4.03 -15.88
CA SER A 166 0.56 -3.64 -16.58
C SER A 166 0.73 -2.23 -17.13
N SER A 167 0.40 -2.06 -18.40
CA SER A 167 0.50 -0.77 -19.08
C SER A 167 -0.62 0.16 -18.63
N LEU A 168 -0.29 1.44 -18.48
CA LEU A 168 -1.26 2.52 -18.34
C LEU A 168 -0.61 3.86 -18.68
N PRO A 169 -1.18 4.63 -19.58
CA PRO A 169 -0.60 5.91 -19.99
C PRO A 169 -0.72 7.01 -18.93
N ASP A 170 -1.78 6.97 -18.10
CA ASP A 170 -2.05 8.01 -17.10
C ASP A 170 -2.65 7.40 -15.83
N MET A 171 -2.02 7.70 -14.69
CA MET A 171 -2.48 7.27 -13.36
C MET A 171 -3.11 8.43 -12.57
N ARG A 172 -3.62 9.47 -13.21
CA ARG A 172 -4.27 10.60 -12.53
C ARG A 172 -5.74 10.36 -12.25
N THR A 173 -6.48 9.97 -13.27
CA THR A 173 -7.94 9.75 -13.17
C THR A 173 -8.38 8.33 -13.52
N PHE A 174 -7.50 7.57 -14.16
CA PHE A 174 -7.72 6.17 -14.49
C PHE A 174 -6.47 5.36 -14.18
N GLY A 175 -6.57 4.39 -13.29
CA GLY A 175 -5.41 3.67 -12.77
C GLY A 175 -5.62 2.17 -12.67
N ASN A 176 -4.53 1.41 -12.68
CA ASN A 176 -4.58 -0.02 -12.44
C ASN A 176 -3.32 -0.56 -11.73
N VAL A 177 -3.44 -1.78 -11.22
CA VAL A 177 -2.32 -2.63 -10.83
C VAL A 177 -2.69 -4.09 -11.07
N ALA A 178 -1.71 -4.89 -11.49
CA ALA A 178 -1.91 -6.31 -11.79
C ALA A 178 -0.99 -7.20 -10.96
N PHE A 179 -1.52 -8.38 -10.60
CA PHE A 179 -0.81 -9.40 -9.82
C PHE A 179 -1.02 -10.78 -10.43
N LEU A 180 -0.03 -11.64 -10.27
CA LEU A 180 -0.15 -13.08 -10.46
C LEU A 180 -0.25 -13.73 -9.10
N ASN A 181 -1.40 -14.33 -8.82
CA ASN A 181 -1.64 -15.08 -7.59
C ASN A 181 -0.89 -16.43 -7.60
N PRO A 182 -0.57 -17.01 -6.44
CA PRO A 182 0.04 -18.34 -6.34
C PRO A 182 -0.78 -19.45 -7.01
N ASP A 183 -2.09 -19.28 -7.13
CA ASP A 183 -2.97 -20.23 -7.82
C ASP A 183 -2.97 -20.08 -9.36
N GLY A 184 -2.08 -19.24 -9.89
CA GLY A 184 -1.90 -19.01 -11.31
C GLY A 184 -2.92 -18.06 -11.95
N ARG A 185 -3.80 -17.42 -11.19
CA ARG A 185 -4.72 -16.42 -11.73
C ARG A 185 -4.06 -15.04 -11.76
N VAL A 186 -4.27 -14.32 -12.86
CA VAL A 186 -3.99 -12.89 -12.93
C VAL A 186 -5.15 -12.14 -12.29
N VAL A 187 -4.83 -11.16 -11.46
CA VAL A 187 -5.76 -10.23 -10.84
C VAL A 187 -5.41 -8.83 -11.32
N LEU A 188 -6.36 -8.13 -11.93
CA LEU A 188 -6.21 -6.74 -12.36
C LEU A 188 -7.24 -5.89 -11.62
N VAL A 189 -6.77 -4.96 -10.81
CA VAL A 189 -7.64 -3.95 -10.18
C VAL A 189 -7.55 -2.68 -11.03
N VAL A 190 -8.71 -2.14 -11.42
CA VAL A 190 -8.83 -0.92 -12.23
C VAL A 190 -9.71 0.07 -11.50
N ALA A 191 -9.31 1.33 -11.48
CA ALA A 191 -10.06 2.42 -10.85
C ALA A 191 -10.27 3.57 -11.84
N ASN A 192 -11.49 4.11 -11.87
CA ASN A 192 -11.87 5.29 -12.61
C ASN A 192 -12.36 6.37 -11.65
N SER A 193 -11.62 7.46 -11.48
CA SER A 193 -12.02 8.62 -10.69
C SER A 193 -12.49 9.80 -11.54
N ALA A 194 -12.54 9.63 -12.87
CA ALA A 194 -13.11 10.64 -13.78
C ALA A 194 -14.62 10.79 -13.58
N ARG A 195 -15.16 11.86 -14.12
CA ARG A 195 -16.62 12.14 -14.08
C ARG A 195 -17.41 11.32 -15.09
N ASP A 196 -16.72 10.76 -16.08
CA ASP A 196 -17.32 10.01 -17.18
C ASP A 196 -16.88 8.55 -17.13
N PRO A 197 -17.71 7.62 -17.65
CA PRO A 197 -17.31 6.25 -17.89
C PRO A 197 -16.08 6.19 -18.80
N GLN A 198 -15.20 5.23 -18.55
CA GLN A 198 -13.96 5.06 -19.32
C GLN A 198 -13.95 3.70 -20.02
N PRO A 199 -14.07 3.66 -21.37
CA PRO A 199 -13.86 2.45 -22.12
C PRO A 199 -12.37 2.07 -22.13
N PHE A 200 -12.07 0.79 -21.99
CA PHE A 200 -10.72 0.27 -22.05
C PHE A 200 -10.68 -1.17 -22.58
N ALA A 201 -9.48 -1.61 -22.94
CA ALA A 201 -9.23 -2.99 -23.34
C ALA A 201 -8.13 -3.59 -22.45
N VAL A 202 -8.29 -4.84 -22.09
CA VAL A 202 -7.27 -5.63 -21.40
C VAL A 202 -6.78 -6.69 -22.37
N LYS A 203 -5.46 -6.73 -22.61
CA LYS A 203 -4.79 -7.76 -23.41
C LYS A 203 -3.80 -8.51 -22.52
N CYS A 204 -3.90 -9.83 -22.53
CA CYS A 204 -2.97 -10.71 -21.85
C CYS A 204 -2.64 -11.88 -22.79
N GLY A 205 -1.40 -11.91 -23.27
CA GLY A 205 -1.01 -12.86 -24.32
C GLY A 205 -1.85 -12.69 -25.60
N LYS A 206 -2.52 -13.75 -26.02
CA LYS A 206 -3.39 -13.76 -27.21
C LYS A 206 -4.84 -13.36 -26.91
N LYS A 207 -5.24 -13.34 -25.63
CA LYS A 207 -6.60 -12.99 -25.21
C LYS A 207 -6.76 -11.49 -25.03
N MET A 208 -7.94 -11.00 -25.36
CA MET A 208 -8.33 -9.61 -25.17
C MET A 208 -9.82 -9.52 -24.87
N PHE A 209 -10.18 -8.63 -23.95
CA PHE A 209 -11.57 -8.19 -23.80
C PHE A 209 -11.63 -6.67 -23.77
N LYS A 210 -12.80 -6.14 -24.12
CA LYS A 210 -13.12 -4.72 -24.05
C LYS A 210 -14.27 -4.54 -23.05
N THR A 211 -14.20 -3.49 -22.28
CA THR A 211 -15.24 -3.14 -21.29
C THR A 211 -15.23 -1.65 -21.05
N GLU A 212 -16.12 -1.20 -20.20
CA GLU A 212 -16.19 0.16 -19.71
C GLU A 212 -16.27 0.14 -18.20
N LEU A 213 -15.55 1.06 -17.53
CA LEU A 213 -15.62 1.25 -16.10
C LEU A 213 -16.40 2.54 -15.80
N PRO A 214 -17.54 2.48 -15.09
CA PRO A 214 -18.32 3.66 -14.74
C PRO A 214 -17.51 4.72 -14.00
N ALA A 215 -18.01 5.97 -14.07
CA ALA A 215 -17.43 7.09 -13.30
C ALA A 215 -17.39 6.76 -11.80
N GLY A 216 -16.30 7.16 -11.12
CA GLY A 216 -16.17 7.02 -9.68
C GLY A 216 -16.12 5.59 -9.17
N SER A 217 -15.77 4.60 -10.00
CA SER A 217 -15.84 3.19 -9.66
C SER A 217 -14.48 2.48 -9.61
N VAL A 218 -14.47 1.30 -8.98
CA VAL A 218 -13.32 0.39 -8.88
C VAL A 218 -13.80 -1.02 -9.18
N ALA A 219 -13.07 -1.75 -10.01
CA ALA A 219 -13.41 -3.13 -10.37
C ALA A 219 -12.17 -4.03 -10.39
N THR A 220 -12.39 -5.29 -10.09
CA THR A 220 -11.36 -6.33 -10.15
C THR A 220 -11.74 -7.36 -11.21
N TYR A 221 -10.79 -7.61 -12.11
CA TYR A 221 -10.89 -8.62 -13.15
C TYR A 221 -9.93 -9.76 -12.84
N MET A 222 -10.40 -10.98 -13.02
CA MET A 222 -9.62 -12.19 -12.71
C MET A 222 -9.74 -13.19 -13.84
N TRP A 223 -8.60 -13.79 -14.25
CA TRP A 223 -8.57 -14.85 -15.24
C TRP A 223 -7.33 -15.73 -15.10
N ARG A 224 -7.33 -16.86 -15.75
CA ARG A 224 -6.12 -17.65 -15.97
C ARG A 224 -5.48 -17.24 -17.29
N PRO A 225 -4.19 -16.87 -17.32
CA PRO A 225 -3.48 -16.70 -18.58
C PRO A 225 -3.43 -18.03 -19.34
N ASP A 226 -3.27 -17.97 -20.66
CA ASP A 226 -2.95 -19.17 -21.42
C ASP A 226 -1.52 -19.60 -21.11
N ASN A 227 -1.32 -20.90 -21.00
CA ASN A 227 0.01 -21.52 -20.92
C ASN A 227 0.74 -21.36 -22.26
#